data_3bb8c0e2ef08856eb94947fe039e206f
#
_entry.id   3bb8c0e2ef08856eb94947fe039e206f
#
_cell.length_a   1.000
_cell.length_b   1.000
_cell.length_c   1.000
_cell.angle_alpha   90.00
_cell.angle_beta   90.00
_cell.angle_gamma   90.00
#
_symmetry.space_group_name_H-M   'P 1'
#
loop_
_entity.id
_entity.type
_entity.pdbx_description
1 polymer ?
#
loop_
_entity_poly.entity_id
_entity_poly.type
_entity_poly.pdbx_seq_one_letter_code
_entity_poly.pdbx_strand_id
1 'polypeptide(L)'
;MADTSYLSKIRNFCIIAHIDHGKSTLADRILEQTQTVALRDMEEQLLDNMDIERERGITIKARAVRLKYHADDGEDYIFNLIDTPGHVDFNYEVSRSLVACEGALLIVDASQGIEAQTLANTYLAVENDLEVVPVINKIDLPSAHPEQVKEEIENVIGIPAEDAPEISAKMGINIHAVMEAVVKSIPAPKGDAEAPLQALIFDSYYDSYKGVITYIRVKEGSVKPGDRIRMMATGAEFTVVETGVMGATELVPCSGLKAGEVGYIAASIKSIGETKVGDTVTSADRPAEKPLPGYREVNPMVFSGIYPADGAKYVDLRDALEKLQLNDASLSFEPETSIALGFGFRCGFLGLLHMEIIQERIEREYNLDIITTAPSVVYKIEMTDGSFKMIDNPTNYPDPSEIAQAYEPMVNAHVYTPSDYVGNIMELCQNRRGVFRDMKYIDETRVDLHYELPLNEIVYDFFDVLKSRTRGYASYDYEMMGFVPSKLVKLDILLNGDVIDALSFIVHADKAYERARKMAEKLKEHIPRQMFEIPIQAAVGGKIIARETIKALRKDVLAKCYGGDITRKKKLLEKQKEGKKRMRAFGTVEVPQEAFMAVLKLDDE
;
A
#
# COMPACT_ATOMS: atom_id res chain seq x y z
N MET A 1 -7.62 46.03 8.79
CA MET A 1 -6.60 45.00 8.60
C MET A 1 -7.15 43.78 9.32
N ALA A 2 -7.31 42.68 8.62
CA ALA A 2 -7.71 41.43 9.27
C ALA A 2 -6.69 41.09 10.37
N ASP A 3 -7.15 40.66 11.52
CA ASP A 3 -6.26 40.24 12.61
C ASP A 3 -5.59 38.90 12.21
N THR A 4 -4.42 39.01 11.61
CA THR A 4 -3.60 37.86 11.20
C THR A 4 -2.63 37.39 12.29
N SER A 5 -2.73 38.00 13.48
CA SER A 5 -1.79 37.71 14.58
C SER A 5 -1.88 36.24 15.01
N TYR A 6 -3.06 35.60 14.89
CA TYR A 6 -3.23 34.18 15.23
C TYR A 6 -2.47 33.23 14.28
N LEU A 7 -2.29 33.59 13.00
CA LEU A 7 -1.56 32.78 12.03
C LEU A 7 -0.10 32.58 12.44
N SER A 8 0.53 33.61 13.01
CA SER A 8 1.93 33.56 13.45
C SER A 8 2.17 32.48 14.52
N LYS A 9 1.11 32.06 15.21
CA LYS A 9 1.14 31.07 16.29
C LYS A 9 0.76 29.66 15.84
N ILE A 10 0.47 29.44 14.54
CA ILE A 10 0.14 28.11 14.00
C ILE A 10 1.38 27.52 13.32
N ARG A 11 1.59 26.22 13.53
CA ARG A 11 2.56 25.39 12.81
C ARG A 11 1.88 24.12 12.33
N ASN A 12 1.77 23.99 11.00
CA ASN A 12 1.24 22.78 10.37
C ASN A 12 2.42 22.00 9.80
N PHE A 13 2.66 20.82 10.32
CA PHE A 13 3.81 20.02 9.92
C PHE A 13 3.49 18.53 9.97
N CYS A 14 4.24 17.78 9.18
CA CYS A 14 4.20 16.33 9.18
C CYS A 14 5.53 15.73 9.63
N ILE A 15 5.52 14.44 9.90
CA ILE A 15 6.73 13.67 10.18
C ILE A 15 6.96 12.72 9.01
N ILE A 16 8.10 12.84 8.34
CA ILE A 16 8.55 11.95 7.28
C ILE A 16 9.79 11.17 7.73
N ALA A 17 9.83 9.90 7.43
CA ALA A 17 10.92 9.02 7.85
C ALA A 17 10.95 7.76 6.98
N HIS A 18 12.10 7.08 6.98
CA HIS A 18 12.14 5.68 6.55
C HIS A 18 11.46 4.77 7.60
N ILE A 19 11.09 3.55 7.21
CA ILE A 19 10.55 2.53 8.11
C ILE A 19 11.57 2.29 9.22
N ASP A 20 11.09 2.11 10.46
CA ASP A 20 11.90 1.86 11.66
C ASP A 20 12.83 3.00 12.10
N HIS A 21 12.84 4.17 11.48
CA HIS A 21 13.61 5.33 11.95
C HIS A 21 13.05 5.99 13.23
N GLY A 22 11.87 5.55 13.68
CA GLY A 22 11.28 5.98 14.95
C GLY A 22 10.26 7.11 14.85
N LYS A 23 9.57 7.21 13.70
CA LYS A 23 8.51 8.19 13.41
C LYS A 23 7.39 8.17 14.46
N SER A 24 6.69 7.05 14.63
CA SER A 24 5.56 6.92 15.58
C SER A 24 6.03 7.11 17.04
N THR A 25 7.25 6.66 17.37
CA THR A 25 7.84 6.89 18.69
C THR A 25 8.08 8.38 18.96
N LEU A 26 8.54 9.16 17.98
CA LEU A 26 8.68 10.61 18.15
C LEU A 26 7.32 11.28 18.27
N ALA A 27 6.34 10.88 17.49
CA ALA A 27 4.97 11.41 17.59
C ALA A 27 4.41 11.20 19.01
N ASP A 28 4.58 10.01 19.60
CA ASP A 28 4.18 9.74 21.00
C ASP A 28 4.89 10.66 21.99
N ARG A 29 6.19 10.92 21.81
CA ARG A 29 6.95 11.83 22.70
C ARG A 29 6.49 13.28 22.58
N ILE A 30 6.11 13.73 21.39
CA ILE A 30 5.53 15.05 21.20
C ILE A 30 4.16 15.16 21.90
N LEU A 31 3.31 14.13 21.80
CA LEU A 31 2.03 14.04 22.53
C LEU A 31 2.23 14.09 24.05
N GLU A 32 3.20 13.37 24.55
CA GLU A 32 3.56 13.32 25.97
C GLU A 32 4.02 14.69 26.49
N GLN A 33 4.97 15.34 25.79
CA GLN A 33 5.53 16.62 26.21
C GLN A 33 4.54 17.77 26.13
N THR A 34 3.65 17.74 25.13
CA THR A 34 2.56 18.74 25.01
C THR A 34 1.42 18.48 25.98
N GLN A 35 1.48 17.39 26.77
CA GLN A 35 0.43 16.97 27.70
C GLN A 35 -0.96 16.89 27.06
N THR A 36 -1.00 16.61 25.76
CA THR A 36 -2.24 16.48 25.00
C THR A 36 -3.04 15.25 25.45
N VAL A 37 -2.32 14.22 25.91
CA VAL A 37 -2.88 13.00 26.51
C VAL A 37 -2.33 12.86 27.91
N ALA A 38 -3.17 12.48 28.87
CA ALA A 38 -2.70 12.23 30.21
C ALA A 38 -1.75 11.03 30.24
N LEU A 39 -0.65 11.10 31.00
CA LEU A 39 0.37 10.03 31.07
C LEU A 39 -0.19 8.63 31.37
N ARG A 40 -1.29 8.54 32.12
CA ARG A 40 -1.95 7.28 32.44
C ARG A 40 -2.73 6.67 31.25
N ASP A 41 -3.05 7.49 30.25
CA ASP A 41 -3.83 7.12 29.06
C ASP A 41 -2.94 7.04 27.81
N MET A 42 -1.60 7.23 27.98
CA MET A 42 -0.62 7.04 26.92
C MET A 42 -0.38 5.55 26.66
N GLU A 43 -0.51 5.16 25.40
CA GLU A 43 -0.16 3.84 24.87
C GLU A 43 0.97 4.02 23.84
N GLU A 44 1.72 2.96 23.59
CA GLU A 44 2.72 2.96 22.51
C GLU A 44 2.00 3.04 21.15
N GLN A 45 2.53 3.90 20.25
CA GLN A 45 1.96 4.13 18.93
C GLN A 45 0.49 4.61 19.00
N LEU A 46 0.24 5.59 19.84
CA LEU A 46 -1.12 6.09 20.12
C LEU A 46 -1.84 6.61 18.86
N LEU A 47 -1.08 7.16 17.90
CA LEU A 47 -1.64 7.64 16.63
C LEU A 47 -1.94 6.51 15.65
N ASP A 48 -1.35 5.33 15.80
CA ASP A 48 -1.64 4.15 15.01
C ASP A 48 -2.90 3.46 15.56
N ASN A 49 -4.05 3.72 14.94
CA ASN A 49 -5.36 3.29 15.46
C ASN A 49 -5.76 1.87 15.09
N MET A 50 -5.17 1.33 14.02
CA MET A 50 -5.48 -0.01 13.56
C MET A 50 -4.60 -1.02 14.30
N ASP A 51 -5.18 -2.14 14.74
CA ASP A 51 -4.39 -3.22 15.33
C ASP A 51 -3.29 -3.70 14.38
N ILE A 52 -3.58 -3.70 13.08
CA ILE A 52 -2.62 -4.06 12.01
C ILE A 52 -1.43 -3.10 11.97
N GLU A 53 -1.62 -1.80 12.16
CA GLU A 53 -0.53 -0.81 12.23
C GLU A 53 0.42 -1.12 13.39
N ARG A 54 -0.15 -1.38 14.57
CA ARG A 54 0.62 -1.71 15.78
C ARG A 54 1.35 -3.05 15.68
N GLU A 55 0.68 -4.08 15.14
CA GLU A 55 1.28 -5.41 14.96
C GLU A 55 2.42 -5.42 13.96
N ARG A 56 2.29 -4.65 12.87
CA ARG A 56 3.31 -4.56 11.81
C ARG A 56 4.35 -3.47 12.07
N GLY A 57 4.12 -2.58 13.04
CA GLY A 57 5.00 -1.45 13.35
C GLY A 57 5.08 -0.40 12.25
N ILE A 58 4.03 -0.27 11.42
CA ILE A 58 3.98 0.68 10.30
C ILE A 58 2.70 1.52 10.38
N THR A 59 2.81 2.80 10.09
CA THR A 59 1.64 3.67 9.87
C THR A 59 1.11 3.42 8.47
N ILE A 60 -0.18 3.10 8.36
CA ILE A 60 -0.88 2.84 7.11
C ILE A 60 -1.63 4.09 6.67
N LYS A 61 -2.37 4.71 7.60
CA LYS A 61 -3.20 5.88 7.33
C LYS A 61 -2.64 7.12 8.03
N ALA A 62 -2.56 8.22 7.28
CA ALA A 62 -2.16 9.51 7.86
C ALA A 62 -3.16 9.96 8.94
N ARG A 63 -2.64 10.49 10.03
CA ARG A 63 -3.45 11.00 11.12
C ARG A 63 -3.02 12.40 11.53
N ALA A 64 -3.99 13.32 11.59
CA ALA A 64 -3.76 14.67 12.07
C ALA A 64 -4.14 14.80 13.54
N VAL A 65 -3.37 15.58 14.30
CA VAL A 65 -3.67 15.92 15.70
C VAL A 65 -3.31 17.37 15.99
N ARG A 66 -4.18 18.06 16.70
CA ARG A 66 -3.93 19.43 17.18
C ARG A 66 -3.37 19.41 18.58
N LEU A 67 -2.22 20.04 18.78
CA LEU A 67 -1.49 20.15 20.03
C LEU A 67 -1.36 21.62 20.44
N LYS A 68 -1.20 21.86 21.73
CA LYS A 68 -0.81 23.19 22.28
C LYS A 68 0.59 23.08 22.83
N TYR A 69 1.45 24.00 22.44
CA TYR A 69 2.83 24.03 22.90
C TYR A 69 3.18 25.42 23.43
N HIS A 70 3.74 25.48 24.65
CA HIS A 70 4.29 26.68 25.24
C HIS A 70 5.79 26.69 24.97
N ALA A 71 6.24 27.62 24.13
CA ALA A 71 7.61 27.70 23.66
C ALA A 71 8.52 28.50 24.61
N ASP A 72 9.84 28.40 24.40
CA ASP A 72 10.84 29.10 25.19
C ASP A 72 10.77 30.62 25.03
N ASP A 73 10.16 31.14 23.95
CA ASP A 73 9.87 32.55 23.76
C ASP A 73 8.75 33.10 24.66
N GLY A 74 8.11 32.24 25.45
CA GLY A 74 7.02 32.54 26.36
C GLY A 74 5.65 32.65 25.70
N GLU A 75 5.50 32.22 24.45
CA GLU A 75 4.27 32.28 23.69
C GLU A 75 3.65 30.91 23.50
N ASP A 76 2.33 30.88 23.34
CA ASP A 76 1.57 29.65 23.10
C ASP A 76 1.39 29.43 21.59
N TYR A 77 1.77 28.24 21.11
CA TYR A 77 1.64 27.81 19.73
C TYR A 77 0.59 26.71 19.58
N ILE A 78 -0.04 26.69 18.41
CA ILE A 78 -0.91 25.61 17.97
C ILE A 78 -0.11 24.78 16.95
N PHE A 79 0.18 23.54 17.29
CA PHE A 79 0.77 22.57 16.38
C PHE A 79 -0.31 21.69 15.80
N ASN A 80 -0.41 21.63 14.48
CA ASN A 80 -1.18 20.61 13.77
C ASN A 80 -0.16 19.62 13.20
N LEU A 81 0.04 18.53 13.93
CA LEU A 81 0.91 17.43 13.54
C LEU A 81 0.14 16.46 12.65
N ILE A 82 0.68 16.12 11.50
CA ILE A 82 0.16 15.05 10.64
C ILE A 82 1.19 13.92 10.60
N ASP A 83 0.84 12.79 11.22
CA ASP A 83 1.63 11.57 11.14
C ASP A 83 1.38 10.90 9.78
N THR A 84 2.44 10.59 9.03
CA THR A 84 2.36 10.08 7.65
C THR A 84 2.88 8.66 7.56
N PRO A 85 2.37 7.81 6.63
CA PRO A 85 2.99 6.53 6.34
C PRO A 85 4.47 6.67 5.93
N GLY A 86 5.26 5.63 6.20
CA GLY A 86 6.67 5.58 5.79
C GLY A 86 6.95 4.64 4.63
N HIS A 87 5.97 3.85 4.16
CA HIS A 87 6.17 2.82 3.14
C HIS A 87 5.85 3.33 1.73
N VAL A 88 6.58 2.85 0.70
CA VAL A 88 6.43 3.26 -0.70
C VAL A 88 5.00 3.06 -1.24
N ASP A 89 4.32 1.99 -0.86
CA ASP A 89 2.94 1.72 -1.29
C ASP A 89 1.95 2.81 -0.85
N PHE A 90 2.30 3.59 0.18
CA PHE A 90 1.47 4.66 0.72
C PHE A 90 1.95 6.07 0.36
N ASN A 91 2.83 6.23 -0.63
CA ASN A 91 3.31 7.54 -1.08
C ASN A 91 2.16 8.49 -1.43
N TYR A 92 1.02 7.96 -1.85
CA TYR A 92 -0.18 8.76 -2.10
C TYR A 92 -0.75 9.39 -0.81
N GLU A 93 -0.80 8.65 0.29
CA GLU A 93 -1.21 9.17 1.61
C GLU A 93 -0.22 10.23 2.10
N VAL A 94 1.09 10.00 1.89
CA VAL A 94 2.14 10.98 2.20
C VAL A 94 1.91 12.25 1.41
N SER A 95 1.78 12.18 0.10
CA SER A 95 1.58 13.32 -0.80
C SER A 95 0.38 14.19 -0.40
N ARG A 96 -0.75 13.57 0.01
CA ARG A 96 -1.93 14.29 0.49
C ARG A 96 -1.67 15.06 1.78
N SER A 97 -0.96 14.44 2.69
CA SER A 97 -0.64 15.00 4.00
C SER A 97 0.30 16.19 3.89
N LEU A 98 1.28 16.12 2.99
CA LEU A 98 2.24 17.17 2.72
C LEU A 98 1.57 18.49 2.31
N VAL A 99 0.57 18.45 1.43
CA VAL A 99 -0.13 19.67 0.96
C VAL A 99 -0.90 20.41 2.07
N ALA A 100 -1.22 19.70 3.17
CA ALA A 100 -1.86 20.31 4.33
C ALA A 100 -0.87 21.03 5.26
N CYS A 101 0.44 20.88 5.04
CA CYS A 101 1.52 21.36 5.90
C CYS A 101 2.26 22.56 5.30
N GLU A 102 3.03 23.24 6.13
CA GLU A 102 4.04 24.24 5.78
C GLU A 102 5.46 23.72 6.03
N GLY A 103 5.62 22.61 6.77
CA GLY A 103 6.92 22.00 7.00
C GLY A 103 6.86 20.50 7.28
N ALA A 104 8.02 19.86 7.25
CA ALA A 104 8.19 18.46 7.52
C ALA A 104 9.38 18.21 8.46
N LEU A 105 9.18 17.38 9.49
CA LEU A 105 10.28 16.83 10.28
C LEU A 105 10.82 15.60 9.56
N LEU A 106 12.07 15.64 9.12
CA LEU A 106 12.76 14.53 8.50
C LEU A 106 13.55 13.75 9.56
N ILE A 107 13.06 12.59 9.95
CA ILE A 107 13.73 11.75 10.93
C ILE A 107 14.72 10.82 10.23
N VAL A 108 15.96 10.88 10.66
CA VAL A 108 17.04 10.00 10.19
C VAL A 108 17.66 9.25 11.36
N ASP A 109 17.82 7.94 11.20
CA ASP A 109 18.48 7.08 12.19
C ASP A 109 19.98 7.36 12.22
N ALA A 110 20.54 7.70 13.39
CA ALA A 110 21.96 7.98 13.57
C ALA A 110 22.89 6.77 13.27
N SER A 111 22.35 5.57 13.19
CA SER A 111 23.11 4.34 12.90
C SER A 111 23.00 3.84 11.46
N GLN A 112 21.93 4.21 10.75
CA GLN A 112 21.65 3.77 9.38
C GLN A 112 21.85 4.88 8.35
N GLY A 113 21.65 6.14 8.75
CA GLY A 113 21.75 7.30 7.85
C GLY A 113 20.61 7.40 6.85
N ILE A 114 20.90 7.93 5.66
CA ILE A 114 19.91 8.11 4.59
C ILE A 114 19.60 6.78 3.92
N GLU A 115 18.31 6.50 3.74
CA GLU A 115 17.78 5.35 3.01
C GLU A 115 16.82 5.78 1.90
N ALA A 116 16.35 4.84 1.06
CA ALA A 116 15.54 5.12 -0.12
C ALA A 116 14.33 6.03 0.15
N GLN A 117 13.53 5.66 1.15
CA GLN A 117 12.31 6.42 1.49
C GLN A 117 12.64 7.78 2.14
N THR A 118 13.81 7.93 2.77
CA THR A 118 14.28 9.23 3.27
C THR A 118 14.39 10.22 2.10
N LEU A 119 15.03 9.81 1.01
CA LEU A 119 15.16 10.63 -0.19
C LEU A 119 13.83 10.89 -0.89
N ALA A 120 13.06 9.84 -1.16
CA ALA A 120 11.78 9.95 -1.86
C ALA A 120 10.81 10.89 -1.13
N ASN A 121 10.65 10.72 0.20
CA ASN A 121 9.77 11.56 1.00
C ASN A 121 10.28 13.01 1.11
N THR A 122 11.60 13.20 1.14
CA THR A 122 12.18 14.54 1.15
C THR A 122 11.95 15.27 -0.16
N TYR A 123 12.14 14.61 -1.30
CA TYR A 123 11.85 15.21 -2.60
C TYR A 123 10.37 15.58 -2.73
N LEU A 124 9.46 14.71 -2.28
CA LEU A 124 8.03 15.02 -2.24
C LEU A 124 7.72 16.25 -1.37
N ALA A 125 8.40 16.40 -0.22
CA ALA A 125 8.23 17.55 0.64
C ALA A 125 8.74 18.85 -0.04
N VAL A 126 9.90 18.81 -0.68
CA VAL A 126 10.49 19.94 -1.41
C VAL A 126 9.64 20.32 -2.63
N GLU A 127 9.12 19.35 -3.39
CA GLU A 127 8.19 19.61 -4.51
C GLU A 127 6.89 20.29 -4.08
N ASN A 128 6.48 20.12 -2.82
CA ASN A 128 5.34 20.80 -2.22
C ASN A 128 5.69 22.10 -1.49
N ASP A 129 6.89 22.65 -1.71
CA ASP A 129 7.39 23.89 -1.08
C ASP A 129 7.41 23.85 0.45
N LEU A 130 7.62 22.68 1.07
CA LEU A 130 7.70 22.53 2.52
C LEU A 130 9.11 22.86 3.05
N GLU A 131 9.16 23.50 4.20
CA GLU A 131 10.40 23.61 4.97
C GLU A 131 10.74 22.28 5.62
N VAL A 132 11.88 21.69 5.28
CA VAL A 132 12.29 20.38 5.80
C VAL A 132 13.29 20.58 6.95
N VAL A 133 12.94 20.10 8.13
CA VAL A 133 13.75 20.19 9.35
C VAL A 133 14.30 18.80 9.69
N PRO A 134 15.60 18.53 9.49
CA PRO A 134 16.20 17.25 9.84
C PRO A 134 16.25 17.04 11.36
N VAL A 135 16.06 15.79 11.79
CA VAL A 135 16.12 15.33 13.19
C VAL A 135 16.88 14.01 13.22
N ILE A 136 17.99 13.98 13.96
CA ILE A 136 18.83 12.80 14.08
C ILE A 136 18.38 11.97 15.28
N ASN A 137 17.82 10.78 15.03
CA ASN A 137 17.24 9.92 16.06
C ASN A 137 18.14 8.72 16.39
N LYS A 138 17.84 8.05 17.51
CA LYS A 138 18.52 6.85 18.02
C LYS A 138 19.98 7.08 18.41
N ILE A 139 20.30 8.27 18.94
CA ILE A 139 21.65 8.58 19.45
C ILE A 139 22.08 7.71 20.66
N ASP A 140 21.13 6.99 21.24
CA ASP A 140 21.37 6.03 22.34
C ASP A 140 22.01 4.72 21.88
N LEU A 141 22.05 4.44 20.59
CA LEU A 141 22.65 3.22 20.04
C LEU A 141 24.18 3.31 20.03
N PRO A 142 24.89 2.21 20.36
CA PRO A 142 26.37 2.18 20.30
C PRO A 142 26.95 2.41 18.89
N SER A 143 26.15 2.16 17.85
CA SER A 143 26.50 2.34 16.43
C SER A 143 26.06 3.70 15.88
N ALA A 144 25.61 4.62 16.74
CA ALA A 144 25.16 5.93 16.29
C ALA A 144 26.35 6.83 15.92
N HIS A 145 26.27 7.49 14.78
CA HIS A 145 27.24 8.46 14.27
C HIS A 145 26.53 9.76 13.82
N PRO A 146 25.99 10.56 14.76
CA PRO A 146 25.17 11.73 14.43
C PRO A 146 25.86 12.73 13.48
N GLU A 147 27.12 13.06 13.73
CA GLU A 147 27.85 14.03 12.90
C GLU A 147 28.03 13.55 11.46
N GLN A 148 28.32 12.27 11.27
CA GLN A 148 28.43 11.69 9.92
C GLN A 148 27.09 11.74 9.17
N VAL A 149 25.97 11.48 9.87
CA VAL A 149 24.62 11.53 9.29
C VAL A 149 24.23 12.96 8.92
N LYS A 150 24.62 13.97 9.72
CA LYS A 150 24.43 15.39 9.36
C LYS A 150 25.17 15.74 8.08
N GLU A 151 26.47 15.39 7.99
CA GLU A 151 27.26 15.61 6.77
C GLU A 151 26.65 14.89 5.56
N GLU A 152 26.11 13.70 5.75
CA GLU A 152 25.42 12.94 4.71
C GLU A 152 24.15 13.65 4.22
N ILE A 153 23.31 14.17 5.13
CA ILE A 153 22.11 14.94 4.78
C ILE A 153 22.48 16.18 3.95
N GLU A 154 23.52 16.91 4.33
CA GLU A 154 23.99 18.08 3.60
C GLU A 154 24.54 17.73 2.22
N ASN A 155 25.33 16.67 2.11
CA ASN A 155 25.97 16.29 0.85
C ASN A 155 25.02 15.59 -0.13
N VAL A 156 24.10 14.77 0.34
CA VAL A 156 23.24 13.93 -0.50
C VAL A 156 21.91 14.62 -0.79
N ILE A 157 21.30 15.25 0.23
CA ILE A 157 19.99 15.89 0.10
C ILE A 157 20.15 17.40 -0.21
N GLY A 158 21.20 18.04 0.30
CA GLY A 158 21.45 19.45 0.13
C GLY A 158 20.68 20.34 1.13
N ILE A 159 20.23 19.79 2.25
CA ILE A 159 19.52 20.50 3.32
C ILE A 159 20.49 20.74 4.48
N PRO A 160 20.57 21.98 5.06
CA PRO A 160 21.41 22.26 6.22
C PRO A 160 21.03 21.35 7.41
N ALA A 161 22.00 20.68 7.99
CA ALA A 161 21.80 19.75 9.10
C ALA A 161 22.72 20.02 10.32
N GLU A 162 23.60 21.01 10.26
CA GLU A 162 24.54 21.34 11.35
C GLU A 162 23.80 21.54 12.69
N ASP A 163 22.69 22.30 12.68
CA ASP A 163 21.85 22.58 13.86
C ASP A 163 20.74 21.53 14.10
N ALA A 164 20.74 20.39 13.40
CA ALA A 164 19.70 19.39 13.54
C ALA A 164 19.64 18.82 14.96
N PRO A 165 18.44 18.74 15.59
CA PRO A 165 18.31 18.15 16.91
C PRO A 165 18.75 16.68 16.93
N GLU A 166 19.62 16.33 17.86
CA GLU A 166 20.06 14.96 18.12
C GLU A 166 19.25 14.39 19.27
N ILE A 167 18.48 13.34 19.00
CA ILE A 167 17.48 12.81 19.93
C ILE A 167 17.57 11.30 20.13
N SER A 168 17.00 10.84 21.21
CA SER A 168 16.50 9.48 21.35
C SER A 168 15.01 9.51 21.65
N ALA A 169 14.18 9.26 20.65
CA ALA A 169 12.75 9.18 20.85
C ALA A 169 12.37 8.07 21.85
N LYS A 170 13.05 6.93 21.78
CA LYS A 170 12.86 5.80 22.72
C LYS A 170 13.12 6.19 24.17
N MET A 171 14.21 6.88 24.43
CA MET A 171 14.62 7.29 25.78
C MET A 171 14.03 8.64 26.22
N GLY A 172 13.32 9.34 25.33
CA GLY A 172 12.78 10.68 25.59
C GLY A 172 13.85 11.77 25.71
N ILE A 173 15.03 11.54 25.11
CA ILE A 173 16.15 12.49 25.20
C ILE A 173 15.95 13.58 24.14
N ASN A 174 16.08 14.83 24.58
CA ASN A 174 16.18 16.06 23.76
C ASN A 174 14.96 16.32 22.85
N ILE A 175 13.78 15.81 23.19
CA ILE A 175 12.54 16.01 22.39
C ILE A 175 12.10 17.48 22.37
N HIS A 176 12.36 18.22 23.48
CA HIS A 176 12.07 19.65 23.56
C HIS A 176 12.77 20.43 22.44
N ALA A 177 14.01 20.09 22.09
CA ALA A 177 14.73 20.75 21.00
C ALA A 177 14.06 20.57 19.63
N VAL A 178 13.37 19.45 19.41
CA VAL A 178 12.58 19.24 18.17
C VAL A 178 11.41 20.22 18.12
N MET A 179 10.70 20.41 19.23
CA MET A 179 9.55 21.33 19.27
C MET A 179 9.99 22.80 19.11
N GLU A 180 11.11 23.18 19.68
CA GLU A 180 11.70 24.53 19.46
C GLU A 180 12.18 24.69 18.01
N ALA A 181 12.73 23.65 17.37
CA ALA A 181 13.07 23.66 15.95
C ALA A 181 11.82 23.85 15.07
N VAL A 182 10.68 23.24 15.41
CA VAL A 182 9.39 23.46 14.74
C VAL A 182 8.97 24.94 14.85
N VAL A 183 9.04 25.53 16.04
CA VAL A 183 8.68 26.96 16.24
C VAL A 183 9.59 27.87 15.40
N LYS A 184 10.90 27.61 15.43
CA LYS A 184 11.93 28.44 14.80
C LYS A 184 11.94 28.34 13.28
N SER A 185 11.85 27.13 12.74
CA SER A 185 12.15 26.87 11.32
C SER A 185 10.89 26.73 10.46
N ILE A 186 9.82 26.10 10.96
CA ILE A 186 8.61 25.94 10.16
C ILE A 186 7.85 27.25 10.06
N PRO A 187 7.56 27.74 8.83
CA PRO A 187 6.87 29.01 8.64
C PRO A 187 5.41 28.92 9.12
N ALA A 188 4.89 30.07 9.52
CA ALA A 188 3.47 30.21 9.81
C ALA A 188 2.63 30.09 8.52
N PRO A 189 1.42 29.53 8.58
CA PRO A 189 0.53 29.49 7.43
C PRO A 189 0.14 30.88 6.97
N LYS A 190 -0.13 31.00 5.66
CA LYS A 190 -0.63 32.23 5.04
C LYS A 190 -2.15 32.09 4.78
N GLY A 191 -2.84 33.21 4.64
CA GLY A 191 -4.25 33.26 4.27
C GLY A 191 -4.99 34.45 4.89
N ASP A 192 -6.17 34.74 4.33
CA ASP A 192 -7.06 35.81 4.79
C ASP A 192 -8.41 35.21 5.19
N ALA A 193 -8.77 35.34 6.48
CA ALA A 193 -10.03 34.78 7.03
C ALA A 193 -11.29 35.47 6.45
N GLU A 194 -11.17 36.66 5.86
CA GLU A 194 -12.28 37.42 5.26
C GLU A 194 -12.42 37.16 3.75
N ALA A 195 -11.50 36.40 3.15
CA ALA A 195 -11.56 35.99 1.75
C ALA A 195 -12.68 34.97 1.52
N PRO A 196 -13.11 34.71 0.27
CA PRO A 196 -13.95 33.57 -0.03
C PRO A 196 -13.33 32.26 0.45
N LEU A 197 -14.15 31.37 1.03
CA LEU A 197 -13.68 30.09 1.55
C LEU A 197 -13.00 29.26 0.46
N GLN A 198 -11.78 28.83 0.72
CA GLN A 198 -11.06 27.79 0.01
C GLN A 198 -10.43 26.83 1.02
N ALA A 199 -10.99 25.64 1.14
CA ALA A 199 -10.45 24.61 2.00
C ALA A 199 -10.19 23.34 1.17
N LEU A 200 -8.99 22.78 1.31
CA LEU A 200 -8.58 21.55 0.63
C LEU A 200 -8.98 20.35 1.46
N ILE A 201 -9.65 19.39 0.86
CA ILE A 201 -9.92 18.08 1.47
C ILE A 201 -8.66 17.23 1.31
N PHE A 202 -7.96 16.93 2.41
CA PHE A 202 -6.78 16.09 2.37
C PHE A 202 -7.05 14.64 2.77
N ASP A 203 -8.14 14.38 3.50
CA ASP A 203 -8.62 13.02 3.81
C ASP A 203 -10.12 13.04 4.13
N SER A 204 -10.73 11.85 4.18
CA SER A 204 -12.10 11.67 4.61
C SER A 204 -12.29 10.32 5.29
N TYR A 205 -13.29 10.26 6.16
CA TYR A 205 -13.65 8.99 6.76
C TYR A 205 -15.17 8.90 6.96
N TYR A 206 -15.70 7.68 6.92
CA TYR A 206 -17.12 7.45 7.11
C TYR A 206 -17.43 7.08 8.57
N ASP A 207 -18.30 7.86 9.18
CA ASP A 207 -18.87 7.60 10.49
C ASP A 207 -20.35 7.18 10.34
N SER A 208 -20.75 6.10 11.02
CA SER A 208 -22.10 5.54 10.90
C SER A 208 -23.20 6.50 11.40
N TYR A 209 -22.85 7.47 12.26
CA TYR A 209 -23.79 8.43 12.84
C TYR A 209 -23.74 9.79 12.17
N LYS A 210 -22.55 10.29 11.84
CA LYS A 210 -22.32 11.63 11.27
C LYS A 210 -22.26 11.63 9.74
N GLY A 211 -22.17 10.47 9.09
CA GLY A 211 -21.93 10.33 7.66
C GLY A 211 -20.46 10.54 7.31
N VAL A 212 -20.19 11.08 6.13
CA VAL A 212 -18.80 11.38 5.70
C VAL A 212 -18.28 12.60 6.46
N ILE A 213 -17.19 12.43 7.17
CA ILE A 213 -16.41 13.48 7.82
C ILE A 213 -15.21 13.79 6.92
N THR A 214 -15.11 15.04 6.48
CA THR A 214 -14.01 15.48 5.63
C THR A 214 -12.96 16.23 6.45
N TYR A 215 -11.70 15.82 6.34
CA TYR A 215 -10.56 16.51 6.93
C TYR A 215 -10.09 17.59 5.97
N ILE A 216 -10.04 18.82 6.46
CA ILE A 216 -9.77 19.97 5.63
C ILE A 216 -8.60 20.81 6.16
N ARG A 217 -7.89 21.38 5.22
CA ARG A 217 -6.95 22.49 5.44
C ARG A 217 -7.57 23.76 4.87
N VAL A 218 -7.94 24.72 5.74
CA VAL A 218 -8.47 26.01 5.30
C VAL A 218 -7.31 26.89 4.83
N LYS A 219 -7.25 27.18 3.54
CA LYS A 219 -6.23 28.05 2.94
C LYS A 219 -6.69 29.50 2.99
N GLU A 220 -7.95 29.78 2.63
CA GLU A 220 -8.56 31.12 2.64
C GLU A 220 -9.97 31.08 3.24
N GLY A 221 -10.41 32.18 3.81
CA GLY A 221 -11.76 32.33 4.35
C GLY A 221 -11.95 31.66 5.70
N SER A 222 -13.21 31.37 5.99
CA SER A 222 -13.64 30.68 7.22
C SER A 222 -14.87 29.83 6.97
N VAL A 223 -15.10 28.83 7.83
CA VAL A 223 -16.27 27.95 7.79
C VAL A 223 -16.74 27.64 9.21
N LYS A 224 -18.06 27.65 9.42
CA LYS A 224 -18.71 27.37 10.72
C LYS A 224 -19.99 26.54 10.54
N PRO A 225 -20.49 25.94 11.59
CA PRO A 225 -21.79 25.27 11.57
C PRO A 225 -22.91 26.19 11.06
N GLY A 226 -23.76 25.68 10.18
CA GLY A 226 -24.82 26.42 9.51
C GLY A 226 -24.45 27.01 8.15
N ASP A 227 -23.19 27.10 7.82
CA ASP A 227 -22.75 27.62 6.51
C ASP A 227 -23.13 26.64 5.39
N ARG A 228 -23.50 27.19 4.23
CA ARG A 228 -23.69 26.42 3.00
C ARG A 228 -22.37 26.34 2.26
N ILE A 229 -21.92 25.12 2.04
CA ILE A 229 -20.69 24.81 1.33
C ILE A 229 -20.97 24.12 0.00
N ARG A 230 -20.04 24.27 -0.94
CA ARG A 230 -20.06 23.64 -2.24
C ARG A 230 -18.74 22.93 -2.51
N MET A 231 -18.79 21.70 -2.95
CA MET A 231 -17.66 20.94 -3.48
C MET A 231 -17.37 21.40 -4.92
N MET A 232 -16.18 21.88 -5.22
CA MET A 232 -15.92 22.51 -6.52
C MET A 232 -15.80 21.49 -7.67
N ALA A 233 -15.31 20.28 -7.41
CA ALA A 233 -15.17 19.23 -8.43
C ALA A 233 -16.51 18.58 -8.76
N THR A 234 -17.33 18.25 -7.76
CA THR A 234 -18.61 17.56 -7.96
C THR A 234 -19.79 18.51 -8.15
N GLY A 235 -19.66 19.77 -7.69
CA GLY A 235 -20.73 20.76 -7.65
C GLY A 235 -21.79 20.51 -6.57
N ALA A 236 -21.62 19.48 -5.72
CA ALA A 236 -22.56 19.13 -4.67
C ALA A 236 -22.56 20.20 -3.57
N GLU A 237 -23.75 20.54 -3.05
CA GLU A 237 -23.91 21.53 -1.99
C GLU A 237 -24.43 20.88 -0.71
N PHE A 238 -23.88 21.31 0.42
CA PHE A 238 -24.23 20.80 1.75
C PHE A 238 -24.31 21.93 2.76
N THR A 239 -25.02 21.67 3.85
CA THR A 239 -24.99 22.55 5.03
C THR A 239 -24.10 21.93 6.10
N VAL A 240 -23.14 22.70 6.59
CA VAL A 240 -22.23 22.28 7.66
C VAL A 240 -23.03 22.06 8.93
N VAL A 241 -22.97 20.86 9.47
CA VAL A 241 -23.61 20.51 10.75
C VAL A 241 -22.65 20.76 11.90
N GLU A 242 -21.40 20.39 11.72
CA GLU A 242 -20.37 20.48 12.75
C GLU A 242 -19.01 20.79 12.11
N THR A 243 -18.23 21.61 12.79
CA THR A 243 -16.81 21.82 12.53
C THR A 243 -16.02 21.48 13.78
N GLY A 244 -14.79 21.04 13.64
CA GLY A 244 -13.95 20.75 14.77
C GLY A 244 -12.50 20.50 14.40
N VAL A 245 -11.71 20.12 15.39
CA VAL A 245 -10.29 19.80 15.26
C VAL A 245 -10.04 18.37 15.70
N MET A 246 -8.97 17.77 15.21
CA MET A 246 -8.58 16.42 15.56
C MET A 246 -7.83 16.45 16.90
N GLY A 247 -8.40 15.83 17.94
CA GLY A 247 -7.69 15.49 19.17
C GLY A 247 -6.88 14.20 19.01
N ALA A 248 -6.11 13.84 20.01
CA ALA A 248 -5.29 12.63 19.97
C ALA A 248 -6.14 11.34 19.92
N THR A 249 -7.27 11.32 20.63
CA THR A 249 -8.16 10.15 20.73
C THR A 249 -9.54 10.38 20.13
N GLU A 250 -10.00 11.64 20.04
CA GLU A 250 -11.36 11.98 19.61
C GLU A 250 -11.41 13.26 18.78
N LEU A 251 -12.49 13.43 18.06
CA LEU A 251 -12.81 14.68 17.35
C LEU A 251 -13.39 15.71 18.34
N VAL A 252 -12.80 16.91 18.36
CA VAL A 252 -13.19 17.98 19.28
C VAL A 252 -13.95 19.05 18.50
N PRO A 253 -15.28 19.21 18.70
CA PRO A 253 -16.06 20.25 18.05
C PRO A 253 -15.57 21.66 18.39
N CYS A 254 -15.63 22.56 17.40
CA CYS A 254 -15.29 23.97 17.56
C CYS A 254 -16.32 24.88 16.88
N SER A 255 -16.29 26.17 17.22
CA SER A 255 -17.23 27.17 16.70
C SER A 255 -17.03 27.53 15.23
N GLY A 256 -15.91 27.13 14.63
CA GLY A 256 -15.56 27.36 13.23
C GLY A 256 -14.07 27.20 13.00
N LEU A 257 -13.68 27.13 11.74
CA LEU A 257 -12.30 27.06 11.28
C LEU A 257 -12.01 28.26 10.38
N LYS A 258 -10.80 28.80 10.48
CA LYS A 258 -10.34 29.98 9.74
C LYS A 258 -9.11 29.64 8.87
N ALA A 259 -8.77 30.51 7.94
CA ALA A 259 -7.57 30.41 7.16
C ALA A 259 -6.36 30.05 8.04
N GLY A 260 -5.53 29.12 7.58
CA GLY A 260 -4.39 28.62 8.34
C GLY A 260 -4.67 27.39 9.18
N GLU A 261 -5.91 27.08 9.51
CA GLU A 261 -6.26 25.96 10.41
C GLU A 261 -6.48 24.65 9.68
N VAL A 262 -6.15 23.57 10.39
CA VAL A 262 -6.47 22.18 10.02
C VAL A 262 -7.59 21.69 10.94
N GLY A 263 -8.60 21.04 10.35
CA GLY A 263 -9.74 20.56 11.11
C GLY A 263 -10.65 19.66 10.27
N TYR A 264 -11.88 19.45 10.71
CA TYR A 264 -12.85 18.66 10.00
C TYR A 264 -14.19 19.37 9.82
N ILE A 265 -14.93 18.91 8.82
CA ILE A 265 -16.32 19.28 8.56
C ILE A 265 -17.17 18.00 8.55
N ALA A 266 -18.31 18.03 9.25
CA ALA A 266 -19.41 17.09 9.08
C ALA A 266 -20.62 17.83 8.47
N ALA A 267 -21.12 17.35 7.33
CA ALA A 267 -22.20 17.99 6.58
C ALA A 267 -23.29 17.01 6.14
N SER A 268 -23.47 15.90 6.87
CA SER A 268 -24.46 14.85 6.59
C SER A 268 -24.36 14.28 5.17
N ILE A 269 -23.15 14.20 4.64
CA ILE A 269 -22.87 13.65 3.31
C ILE A 269 -23.06 12.13 3.38
N LYS A 270 -23.90 11.59 2.51
CA LYS A 270 -24.28 10.17 2.55
C LYS A 270 -23.47 9.29 1.58
N SER A 271 -22.94 9.90 0.55
CA SER A 271 -22.18 9.21 -0.50
C SER A 271 -20.80 9.84 -0.68
N ILE A 272 -19.77 9.02 -0.71
CA ILE A 272 -18.40 9.47 -0.98
C ILE A 272 -18.22 9.95 -2.41
N GLY A 273 -19.01 9.47 -3.36
CA GLY A 273 -18.98 10.01 -4.71
C GLY A 273 -19.25 11.52 -4.79
N GLU A 274 -19.82 12.11 -3.73
CA GLU A 274 -20.09 13.54 -3.60
C GLU A 274 -18.94 14.34 -3.01
N THR A 275 -17.96 13.66 -2.37
CA THR A 275 -16.73 14.27 -1.85
C THR A 275 -15.52 13.50 -2.36
N LYS A 276 -14.62 14.17 -3.02
CA LYS A 276 -13.35 13.59 -3.45
C LYS A 276 -12.22 14.17 -2.62
N VAL A 277 -11.31 13.32 -2.19
CA VAL A 277 -10.04 13.80 -1.61
C VAL A 277 -9.29 14.59 -2.68
N GLY A 278 -8.77 15.76 -2.31
CA GLY A 278 -8.18 16.72 -3.25
C GLY A 278 -9.16 17.74 -3.82
N ASP A 279 -10.46 17.63 -3.52
CA ASP A 279 -11.42 18.65 -3.91
C ASP A 279 -11.31 19.89 -3.03
N THR A 280 -11.79 21.00 -3.56
CA THR A 280 -11.87 22.28 -2.84
C THR A 280 -13.28 22.52 -2.33
N VAL A 281 -13.38 22.74 -1.03
CA VAL A 281 -14.61 23.23 -0.40
C VAL A 281 -14.64 24.74 -0.46
N THR A 282 -15.74 25.29 -0.99
CA THR A 282 -15.99 26.73 -1.03
C THR A 282 -17.36 27.08 -0.44
N SER A 283 -17.63 28.37 -0.18
CA SER A 283 -18.95 28.82 0.23
C SER A 283 -19.92 28.76 -0.97
N ALA A 284 -21.12 28.22 -0.77
CA ALA A 284 -22.15 28.25 -1.81
C ALA A 284 -22.66 29.68 -2.09
N ASP A 285 -22.67 30.55 -1.07
CA ASP A 285 -23.19 31.92 -1.16
C ASP A 285 -22.13 32.91 -1.70
N ARG A 286 -20.84 32.64 -1.46
CA ARG A 286 -19.70 33.43 -1.95
C ARG A 286 -18.58 32.51 -2.42
N PRO A 287 -18.74 31.87 -3.59
CA PRO A 287 -17.79 30.88 -4.08
C PRO A 287 -16.46 31.52 -4.49
N ALA A 288 -15.38 30.78 -4.29
CA ALA A 288 -14.07 31.13 -4.83
C ALA A 288 -14.06 30.97 -6.35
N GLU A 289 -13.25 31.77 -7.03
CA GLU A 289 -13.17 31.76 -8.51
C GLU A 289 -12.49 30.50 -9.06
N LYS A 290 -11.50 29.97 -8.35
CA LYS A 290 -10.68 28.83 -8.79
C LYS A 290 -10.54 27.80 -7.68
N PRO A 291 -10.51 26.50 -8.00
CA PRO A 291 -10.17 25.49 -7.03
C PRO A 291 -8.69 25.59 -6.65
N LEU A 292 -8.35 25.05 -5.48
CA LEU A 292 -6.97 24.78 -5.10
C LEU A 292 -6.39 23.69 -6.01
N PRO A 293 -5.07 23.63 -6.21
CA PRO A 293 -4.44 22.50 -6.87
C PRO A 293 -4.87 21.21 -6.17
N GLY A 294 -5.51 20.32 -6.92
CA GLY A 294 -5.92 19.01 -6.41
C GLY A 294 -4.79 17.98 -6.51
N TYR A 295 -5.01 16.81 -5.92
CA TYR A 295 -4.09 15.69 -6.07
C TYR A 295 -4.21 15.05 -7.45
N ARG A 296 -3.13 14.42 -7.90
CA ARG A 296 -3.18 13.53 -9.06
C ARG A 296 -4.02 12.31 -8.72
N GLU A 297 -4.88 11.88 -9.64
CA GLU A 297 -5.56 10.60 -9.48
C GLU A 297 -4.51 9.48 -9.49
N VAL A 298 -4.60 8.61 -8.51
CA VAL A 298 -3.71 7.46 -8.42
C VAL A 298 -4.36 6.27 -9.10
N ASN A 299 -3.67 5.72 -10.08
CA ASN A 299 -4.11 4.51 -10.73
C ASN A 299 -3.58 3.30 -9.95
N PRO A 300 -4.41 2.30 -9.69
CA PRO A 300 -3.95 1.03 -9.13
C PRO A 300 -2.87 0.41 -10.01
N MET A 301 -1.84 -0.15 -9.37
CA MET A 301 -0.73 -0.82 -10.06
C MET A 301 -0.80 -2.33 -9.97
N VAL A 302 -1.45 -2.84 -8.93
CA VAL A 302 -1.60 -4.27 -8.62
C VAL A 302 -3.06 -4.64 -8.59
N PHE A 303 -3.44 -5.72 -9.25
CA PHE A 303 -4.80 -6.19 -9.33
C PHE A 303 -4.91 -7.64 -8.86
N SER A 304 -5.93 -7.94 -8.04
CA SER A 304 -6.25 -9.30 -7.60
C SER A 304 -7.76 -9.50 -7.55
N GLY A 305 -8.22 -10.70 -7.88
CA GLY A 305 -9.60 -11.09 -7.64
C GLY A 305 -9.80 -11.46 -6.18
N ILE A 306 -10.82 -10.94 -5.52
CA ILE A 306 -11.23 -11.29 -4.16
C ILE A 306 -12.59 -11.98 -4.22
N TYR A 307 -12.66 -13.19 -3.69
CA TYR A 307 -13.85 -14.02 -3.69
C TYR A 307 -14.20 -14.45 -2.27
N PRO A 308 -15.49 -14.49 -1.89
CA PRO A 308 -15.86 -15.04 -0.61
C PRO A 308 -15.65 -16.57 -0.63
N ALA A 309 -15.08 -17.13 0.42
CA ALA A 309 -14.91 -18.58 0.56
C ALA A 309 -16.27 -19.32 0.56
N ASP A 310 -17.31 -18.67 1.11
CA ASP A 310 -18.71 -19.07 0.98
C ASP A 310 -19.43 -18.13 0.00
N GLY A 311 -19.82 -18.64 -1.16
CA GLY A 311 -20.48 -17.86 -2.20
C GLY A 311 -21.79 -17.18 -1.76
N ALA A 312 -22.43 -17.63 -0.67
CA ALA A 312 -23.60 -16.98 -0.08
C ALA A 312 -23.26 -15.59 0.50
N LYS A 313 -21.99 -15.35 0.84
CA LYS A 313 -21.49 -14.09 1.42
C LYS A 313 -21.05 -13.04 0.39
N TYR A 314 -21.39 -13.19 -0.89
CA TYR A 314 -21.04 -12.22 -1.94
C TYR A 314 -21.53 -10.80 -1.65
N VAL A 315 -22.76 -10.66 -1.14
CA VAL A 315 -23.34 -9.35 -0.78
C VAL A 315 -22.59 -8.74 0.40
N ASP A 316 -22.23 -9.55 1.40
CA ASP A 316 -21.48 -9.10 2.57
C ASP A 316 -20.08 -8.60 2.16
N LEU A 317 -19.44 -9.31 1.23
CA LEU A 317 -18.13 -8.88 0.68
C LEU A 317 -18.23 -7.57 -0.10
N ARG A 318 -19.29 -7.39 -0.91
CA ARG A 318 -19.52 -6.11 -1.58
C ARG A 318 -19.65 -4.97 -0.59
N ASP A 319 -20.49 -5.15 0.43
CA ASP A 319 -20.75 -4.14 1.45
C ASP A 319 -19.48 -3.82 2.26
N ALA A 320 -18.62 -4.81 2.51
CA ALA A 320 -17.33 -4.62 3.13
C ALA A 320 -16.37 -3.80 2.25
N LEU A 321 -16.26 -4.14 0.96
CA LEU A 321 -15.43 -3.40 0.01
C LEU A 321 -15.92 -1.95 -0.19
N GLU A 322 -17.22 -1.73 -0.29
CA GLU A 322 -17.82 -0.39 -0.33
C GLU A 322 -17.41 0.43 0.90
N LYS A 323 -17.52 -0.13 2.12
CA LYS A 323 -17.12 0.56 3.35
C LYS A 323 -15.61 0.80 3.43
N LEU A 324 -14.79 -0.15 2.99
CA LEU A 324 -13.33 0.04 2.93
C LEU A 324 -12.96 1.17 1.96
N GLN A 325 -13.57 1.19 0.76
CA GLN A 325 -13.36 2.25 -0.23
C GLN A 325 -13.74 3.64 0.30
N LEU A 326 -14.73 3.72 1.21
CA LEU A 326 -15.10 4.94 1.89
C LEU A 326 -13.94 5.53 2.72
N ASN A 327 -13.11 4.69 3.27
CA ASN A 327 -11.98 5.06 4.12
C ASN A 327 -10.64 5.02 3.38
N ASP A 328 -10.63 4.44 2.18
CA ASP A 328 -9.43 4.28 1.34
C ASP A 328 -9.77 4.57 -0.12
N ALA A 329 -9.57 5.81 -0.53
CA ALA A 329 -9.89 6.27 -1.89
C ALA A 329 -8.98 5.67 -2.97
N SER A 330 -7.91 4.98 -2.59
CA SER A 330 -7.01 4.29 -3.52
C SER A 330 -7.48 2.89 -3.90
N LEU A 331 -8.38 2.29 -3.10
CA LEU A 331 -9.00 1.01 -3.40
C LEU A 331 -10.03 1.17 -4.52
N SER A 332 -9.84 0.43 -5.61
CA SER A 332 -10.84 0.28 -6.66
C SER A 332 -11.34 -1.16 -6.71
N PHE A 333 -12.61 -1.36 -7.04
CA PHE A 333 -13.13 -2.71 -7.25
C PHE A 333 -14.29 -2.71 -8.24
N GLU A 334 -14.41 -3.81 -8.98
CA GLU A 334 -15.50 -4.07 -9.90
C GLU A 334 -15.95 -5.53 -9.82
N PRO A 335 -17.21 -5.85 -10.11
CA PRO A 335 -17.69 -7.23 -10.10
C PRO A 335 -16.91 -8.11 -11.09
N GLU A 336 -16.52 -9.29 -10.62
CA GLU A 336 -15.83 -10.30 -11.42
C GLU A 336 -16.49 -11.67 -11.22
N THR A 337 -16.38 -12.54 -12.22
CA THR A 337 -16.88 -13.92 -12.13
C THR A 337 -15.76 -14.88 -12.55
N SER A 338 -15.46 -15.85 -11.71
CA SER A 338 -14.55 -16.95 -11.98
C SER A 338 -15.35 -18.25 -12.16
N ILE A 339 -14.96 -19.07 -13.13
CA ILE A 339 -15.56 -20.40 -13.30
C ILE A 339 -15.26 -21.28 -12.09
N ALA A 340 -14.08 -21.12 -11.49
CA ALA A 340 -13.62 -21.91 -10.36
C ALA A 340 -14.15 -21.42 -9.01
N LEU A 341 -14.24 -20.08 -8.80
CA LEU A 341 -14.50 -19.45 -7.51
C LEU A 341 -15.91 -18.82 -7.42
N GLY A 342 -16.63 -18.71 -8.53
CA GLY A 342 -17.95 -18.07 -8.57
C GLY A 342 -17.89 -16.55 -8.67
N PHE A 343 -18.81 -15.87 -7.98
CA PHE A 343 -18.90 -14.42 -7.99
C PHE A 343 -17.96 -13.79 -6.97
N GLY A 344 -17.24 -12.75 -7.38
CA GLY A 344 -16.30 -11.99 -6.57
C GLY A 344 -16.09 -10.59 -7.12
N PHE A 345 -14.95 -10.00 -6.80
CA PHE A 345 -14.58 -8.65 -7.22
C PHE A 345 -13.14 -8.62 -7.68
N ARG A 346 -12.90 -7.95 -8.81
CA ARG A 346 -11.57 -7.55 -9.25
C ARG A 346 -11.21 -6.26 -8.51
N CYS A 347 -10.18 -6.33 -7.65
CA CYS A 347 -9.74 -5.22 -6.85
C CYS A 347 -8.40 -4.69 -7.35
N GLY A 348 -8.24 -3.37 -7.35
CA GLY A 348 -7.00 -2.68 -7.68
C GLY A 348 -6.40 -2.01 -6.44
N PHE A 349 -5.08 -2.14 -6.29
CA PHE A 349 -4.29 -1.74 -5.15
C PHE A 349 -3.08 -0.92 -5.57
N LEU A 350 -2.52 -0.13 -4.65
CA LEU A 350 -1.29 0.64 -4.88
C LEU A 350 -0.05 -0.25 -4.96
N GLY A 351 -0.01 -1.31 -4.17
CA GLY A 351 1.07 -2.28 -4.10
C GLY A 351 0.66 -3.54 -3.36
N LEU A 352 1.63 -4.43 -3.10
CA LEU A 352 1.36 -5.70 -2.44
C LEU A 352 0.98 -5.52 -0.96
N LEU A 353 1.70 -4.67 -0.24
CA LEU A 353 1.40 -4.39 1.17
C LEU A 353 -0.01 -3.80 1.34
N HIS A 354 -0.42 -2.90 0.44
CA HIS A 354 -1.78 -2.37 0.42
C HIS A 354 -2.81 -3.48 0.22
N MET A 355 -2.56 -4.42 -0.72
CA MET A 355 -3.42 -5.58 -0.95
C MET A 355 -3.55 -6.46 0.30
N GLU A 356 -2.44 -6.79 0.95
CA GLU A 356 -2.43 -7.60 2.18
C GLU A 356 -3.21 -6.95 3.31
N ILE A 357 -3.05 -5.64 3.49
CA ILE A 357 -3.77 -4.88 4.52
C ILE A 357 -5.28 -4.91 4.26
N ILE A 358 -5.71 -4.69 3.02
CA ILE A 358 -7.14 -4.76 2.67
C ILE A 358 -7.70 -6.16 2.90
N GLN A 359 -6.97 -7.22 2.55
CA GLN A 359 -7.35 -8.61 2.83
C GLN A 359 -7.53 -8.85 4.33
N GLU A 360 -6.54 -8.48 5.12
CA GLU A 360 -6.56 -8.66 6.57
C GLU A 360 -7.68 -7.85 7.24
N ARG A 361 -7.98 -6.65 6.73
CA ARG A 361 -9.11 -5.85 7.18
C ARG A 361 -10.46 -6.50 6.86
N ILE A 362 -10.63 -7.07 5.66
CA ILE A 362 -11.85 -7.80 5.29
C ILE A 362 -12.06 -8.98 6.26
N GLU A 363 -11.01 -9.73 6.56
CA GLU A 363 -11.08 -10.87 7.46
C GLU A 363 -11.37 -10.46 8.91
N ARG A 364 -10.65 -9.46 9.45
CA ARG A 364 -10.75 -9.05 10.87
C ARG A 364 -11.95 -8.15 11.16
N GLU A 365 -12.17 -7.11 10.35
CA GLU A 365 -13.21 -6.10 10.62
C GLU A 365 -14.60 -6.60 10.22
N TYR A 366 -14.70 -7.43 9.17
CA TYR A 366 -15.98 -7.91 8.63
C TYR A 366 -16.22 -9.40 8.85
N ASN A 367 -15.26 -10.13 9.42
CA ASN A 367 -15.33 -11.58 9.69
C ASN A 367 -15.74 -12.39 8.45
N LEU A 368 -15.10 -12.09 7.32
CA LEU A 368 -15.31 -12.73 6.05
C LEU A 368 -14.07 -13.54 5.66
N ASP A 369 -14.24 -14.85 5.48
CA ASP A 369 -13.19 -15.69 4.89
C ASP A 369 -13.18 -15.44 3.38
N ILE A 370 -12.01 -15.09 2.83
CA ILE A 370 -11.84 -14.74 1.41
C ILE A 370 -10.78 -15.61 0.73
N ILE A 371 -10.94 -15.77 -0.58
CA ILE A 371 -9.95 -16.38 -1.46
C ILE A 371 -9.47 -15.28 -2.41
N THR A 372 -8.15 -15.08 -2.48
CA THR A 372 -7.54 -14.11 -3.38
C THR A 372 -6.82 -14.81 -4.51
N THR A 373 -6.95 -14.26 -5.72
CA THR A 373 -6.15 -14.72 -6.86
C THR A 373 -4.76 -14.12 -6.81
N ALA A 374 -3.85 -14.66 -7.62
CA ALA A 374 -2.52 -14.08 -7.76
C ALA A 374 -2.58 -12.60 -8.17
N PRO A 375 -1.79 -11.72 -7.53
CA PRO A 375 -1.68 -10.35 -7.98
C PRO A 375 -1.14 -10.29 -9.40
N SER A 376 -1.66 -9.38 -10.20
CA SER A 376 -1.22 -9.11 -11.57
C SER A 376 -1.05 -7.61 -11.77
N VAL A 377 -0.22 -7.24 -12.74
CA VAL A 377 -0.06 -5.86 -13.18
C VAL A 377 -0.87 -5.61 -14.44
N VAL A 378 -1.03 -4.35 -14.83
CA VAL A 378 -1.69 -4.01 -16.11
C VAL A 378 -0.68 -4.17 -17.24
N TYR A 379 -1.06 -4.93 -18.28
CA TYR A 379 -0.30 -5.06 -19.51
C TYR A 379 -0.99 -4.29 -20.63
N LYS A 380 -0.21 -3.72 -21.55
CA LYS A 380 -0.73 -3.05 -22.74
C LYS A 380 -0.51 -3.96 -23.94
N ILE A 381 -1.59 -4.29 -24.65
CA ILE A 381 -1.53 -5.18 -25.80
C ILE A 381 -1.93 -4.40 -27.06
N GLU A 382 -1.05 -4.40 -28.04
CA GLU A 382 -1.33 -3.91 -29.38
C GLU A 382 -1.91 -5.05 -30.22
N MET A 383 -3.12 -4.85 -30.73
CA MET A 383 -3.81 -5.83 -31.54
C MET A 383 -3.40 -5.70 -33.01
N THR A 384 -3.61 -6.76 -33.80
CA THR A 384 -3.32 -6.77 -35.25
C THR A 384 -4.11 -5.76 -36.06
N ASP A 385 -5.23 -5.27 -35.53
CA ASP A 385 -6.04 -4.18 -36.12
C ASP A 385 -5.53 -2.76 -35.76
N GLY A 386 -4.44 -2.67 -34.99
CA GLY A 386 -3.83 -1.41 -34.53
C GLY A 386 -4.48 -0.82 -33.26
N SER A 387 -5.50 -1.45 -32.68
CA SER A 387 -6.08 -1.03 -31.42
C SER A 387 -5.22 -1.44 -30.23
N PHE A 388 -5.35 -0.71 -29.10
CA PHE A 388 -4.68 -1.05 -27.86
C PHE A 388 -5.71 -1.50 -26.81
N LYS A 389 -5.36 -2.57 -26.09
CA LYS A 389 -6.13 -3.06 -24.94
C LYS A 389 -5.25 -3.03 -23.70
N MET A 390 -5.80 -2.56 -22.58
CA MET A 390 -5.19 -2.69 -21.26
C MET A 390 -5.73 -3.96 -20.61
N ILE A 391 -4.86 -4.85 -20.20
CA ILE A 391 -5.21 -6.15 -19.64
C ILE A 391 -4.65 -6.24 -18.21
N ASP A 392 -5.51 -6.22 -17.24
CA ASP A 392 -5.25 -6.41 -15.81
C ASP A 392 -5.58 -7.83 -15.34
N ASN A 393 -6.48 -8.52 -16.06
CA ASN A 393 -6.91 -9.88 -15.77
C ASN A 393 -6.37 -10.86 -16.82
N PRO A 394 -5.61 -11.90 -16.43
CA PRO A 394 -5.09 -12.91 -17.35
C PRO A 394 -6.17 -13.62 -18.19
N THR A 395 -7.41 -13.72 -17.68
CA THR A 395 -8.51 -14.36 -18.42
C THR A 395 -8.89 -13.58 -19.68
N ASN A 396 -8.68 -12.26 -19.68
CA ASN A 396 -8.97 -11.36 -20.80
C ASN A 396 -7.81 -11.26 -21.82
N TYR A 397 -6.74 -12.05 -21.63
CA TYR A 397 -5.60 -12.02 -22.55
C TYR A 397 -6.02 -12.51 -23.92
N PRO A 398 -5.81 -11.73 -25.00
CA PRO A 398 -6.25 -12.07 -26.35
C PRO A 398 -5.59 -13.34 -26.91
N ASP A 399 -6.20 -13.93 -27.95
CA ASP A 399 -5.57 -15.04 -28.67
C ASP A 399 -4.22 -14.57 -29.27
N PRO A 400 -3.15 -15.38 -29.18
CA PRO A 400 -1.83 -15.02 -29.73
C PRO A 400 -1.85 -14.59 -31.20
N SER A 401 -2.82 -15.07 -32.01
CA SER A 401 -2.96 -14.68 -33.41
C SER A 401 -3.49 -13.25 -33.63
N GLU A 402 -4.15 -12.67 -32.62
CA GLU A 402 -4.69 -11.32 -32.64
C GLU A 402 -3.72 -10.27 -32.08
N ILE A 403 -2.61 -10.70 -31.45
CA ILE A 403 -1.62 -9.83 -30.84
C ILE A 403 -0.54 -9.43 -31.86
N ALA A 404 -0.37 -8.14 -32.09
CA ALA A 404 0.77 -7.60 -32.84
C ALA A 404 1.99 -7.46 -31.93
N GLN A 405 1.83 -6.83 -30.76
CA GLN A 405 2.89 -6.64 -29.76
C GLN A 405 2.31 -6.56 -28.35
N ALA A 406 2.96 -7.19 -27.40
CA ALA A 406 2.66 -7.03 -25.99
C ALA A 406 3.69 -6.12 -25.31
N TYR A 407 3.24 -5.34 -24.33
CA TYR A 407 4.07 -4.42 -23.54
C TYR A 407 3.85 -4.69 -22.06
N GLU A 408 4.93 -4.72 -21.29
CA GLU A 408 4.91 -4.83 -19.84
C GLU A 408 5.29 -3.51 -19.16
N PRO A 409 4.71 -3.20 -17.98
CA PRO A 409 5.08 -2.03 -17.21
C PRO A 409 6.48 -2.21 -16.61
N MET A 410 7.32 -1.20 -16.77
CA MET A 410 8.69 -1.16 -16.25
C MET A 410 8.81 -0.07 -15.20
N VAL A 411 9.73 -0.28 -14.27
CA VAL A 411 10.08 0.68 -13.23
C VAL A 411 11.58 0.99 -13.24
N ASN A 412 11.93 2.21 -12.89
CA ASN A 412 13.25 2.59 -12.45
C ASN A 412 13.36 2.32 -10.96
N ALA A 413 14.20 1.39 -10.56
CA ALA A 413 14.40 1.02 -9.17
C ALA A 413 15.78 1.47 -8.69
N HIS A 414 15.81 2.13 -7.53
CA HIS A 414 17.00 2.51 -6.79
C HIS A 414 17.13 1.62 -5.56
N VAL A 415 18.23 0.89 -5.46
CA VAL A 415 18.48 -0.02 -4.34
C VAL A 415 19.69 0.48 -3.56
N TYR A 416 19.43 0.90 -2.33
CA TYR A 416 20.42 1.43 -1.39
C TYR A 416 20.91 0.30 -0.49
N THR A 417 22.23 0.11 -0.43
CA THR A 417 22.82 -1.01 0.31
C THR A 417 24.27 -0.77 0.70
N PRO A 418 24.77 -1.39 1.78
CA PRO A 418 26.22 -1.48 2.01
C PRO A 418 26.92 -2.21 0.85
N SER A 419 28.15 -1.77 0.54
CA SER A 419 28.95 -2.28 -0.59
C SER A 419 29.18 -3.80 -0.55
N ASP A 420 29.17 -4.41 0.64
CA ASP A 420 29.34 -5.85 0.85
C ASP A 420 28.20 -6.69 0.22
N TYR A 421 27.02 -6.12 0.03
CA TYR A 421 25.85 -6.83 -0.50
C TYR A 421 25.58 -6.59 -1.98
N VAL A 422 26.38 -5.75 -2.66
CA VAL A 422 26.21 -5.41 -4.08
C VAL A 422 26.07 -6.65 -4.95
N GLY A 423 26.95 -7.65 -4.76
CA GLY A 423 26.91 -8.89 -5.54
C GLY A 423 25.59 -9.66 -5.39
N ASN A 424 25.06 -9.75 -4.16
CA ASN A 424 23.80 -10.44 -3.87
C ASN A 424 22.61 -9.74 -4.54
N ILE A 425 22.63 -8.41 -4.55
CA ILE A 425 21.56 -7.60 -5.15
C ILE A 425 21.63 -7.65 -6.67
N MET A 426 22.84 -7.56 -7.24
CA MET A 426 23.01 -7.70 -8.69
C MET A 426 22.51 -9.06 -9.19
N GLU A 427 22.79 -10.15 -8.47
CA GLU A 427 22.28 -11.48 -8.79
C GLU A 427 20.74 -11.52 -8.68
N LEU A 428 20.16 -10.95 -7.61
CA LEU A 428 18.71 -10.88 -7.43
C LEU A 428 18.04 -10.14 -8.59
N CYS A 429 18.49 -8.92 -8.90
CA CYS A 429 17.92 -8.10 -9.96
C CYS A 429 18.08 -8.76 -11.34
N GLN A 430 19.20 -9.42 -11.61
CA GLN A 430 19.43 -10.14 -12.87
C GLN A 430 18.46 -11.34 -13.00
N ASN A 431 18.23 -12.08 -11.92
CA ASN A 431 17.26 -13.17 -11.90
C ASN A 431 15.82 -12.69 -12.12
N ARG A 432 15.52 -11.44 -11.75
CA ARG A 432 14.25 -10.72 -11.98
C ARG A 432 14.20 -9.95 -13.30
N ARG A 433 15.02 -10.31 -14.27
CA ARG A 433 15.09 -9.67 -15.61
C ARG A 433 15.48 -8.18 -15.57
N GLY A 434 16.12 -7.75 -14.48
CA GLY A 434 16.56 -6.38 -14.30
C GLY A 434 17.69 -6.00 -15.24
N VAL A 435 17.62 -4.79 -15.77
CA VAL A 435 18.66 -4.18 -16.59
C VAL A 435 19.43 -3.21 -15.73
N PHE A 436 20.69 -3.53 -15.44
CA PHE A 436 21.59 -2.64 -14.72
C PHE A 436 21.84 -1.36 -15.52
N ARG A 437 21.74 -0.20 -14.88
CA ARG A 437 21.98 1.12 -15.47
C ARG A 437 23.26 1.73 -14.97
N ASP A 438 23.33 2.01 -13.68
CA ASP A 438 24.53 2.55 -13.05
C ASP A 438 24.61 2.16 -11.55
N MET A 439 25.73 2.50 -10.94
CA MET A 439 26.00 2.35 -9.52
C MET A 439 26.73 3.59 -9.05
N LYS A 440 26.20 4.23 -8.00
CA LYS A 440 26.79 5.42 -7.38
C LYS A 440 27.16 5.13 -5.94
N TYR A 441 28.34 5.53 -5.53
CA TYR A 441 28.71 5.52 -4.13
C TYR A 441 28.07 6.74 -3.45
N ILE A 442 27.28 6.50 -2.40
CA ILE A 442 26.72 7.55 -1.55
C ILE A 442 27.79 8.01 -0.58
N ASP A 443 28.50 7.05 0.03
CA ASP A 443 29.66 7.22 0.89
C ASP A 443 30.68 6.09 0.68
N GLU A 444 31.71 5.98 1.55
CA GLU A 444 32.75 4.95 1.43
C GLU A 444 32.22 3.51 1.59
N THR A 445 31.04 3.33 2.21
CA THR A 445 30.49 2.04 2.62
C THR A 445 29.19 1.68 1.93
N ARG A 446 28.44 2.66 1.40
CA ARG A 446 27.10 2.48 0.82
C ARG A 446 27.02 2.89 -0.62
N VAL A 447 26.18 2.18 -1.36
CA VAL A 447 25.96 2.37 -2.79
C VAL A 447 24.47 2.46 -3.13
N ASP A 448 24.17 3.22 -4.17
CA ASP A 448 22.88 3.24 -4.87
C ASP A 448 23.05 2.45 -6.18
N LEU A 449 22.28 1.38 -6.33
CA LEU A 449 22.22 0.55 -7.52
C LEU A 449 20.98 0.89 -8.32
N HIS A 450 21.14 1.40 -9.52
CA HIS A 450 20.05 1.76 -10.41
C HIS A 450 19.76 0.64 -11.42
N TYR A 451 18.50 0.15 -11.40
CA TYR A 451 18.00 -0.89 -12.26
C TYR A 451 16.68 -0.51 -12.93
N GLU A 452 16.52 -0.94 -14.17
CA GLU A 452 15.18 -1.03 -14.78
C GLU A 452 14.66 -2.46 -14.58
N LEU A 453 13.51 -2.58 -13.93
CA LEU A 453 12.90 -3.85 -13.58
C LEU A 453 11.46 -3.92 -14.11
N PRO A 454 10.99 -5.10 -14.58
CA PRO A 454 9.58 -5.30 -14.84
C PRO A 454 8.78 -5.23 -13.52
N LEU A 455 7.71 -4.44 -13.50
CA LEU A 455 6.88 -4.28 -12.29
C LEU A 455 6.39 -5.64 -11.76
N ASN A 456 5.99 -6.54 -12.65
CA ASN A 456 5.52 -7.88 -12.27
C ASN A 456 6.56 -8.74 -11.54
N GLU A 457 7.86 -8.46 -11.70
CA GLU A 457 8.94 -9.21 -11.04
C GLU A 457 9.25 -8.68 -9.63
N ILE A 458 8.76 -7.48 -9.29
CA ILE A 458 8.99 -6.87 -7.97
C ILE A 458 7.75 -6.89 -7.07
N VAL A 459 6.57 -7.12 -7.65
CA VAL A 459 5.29 -7.09 -6.93
C VAL A 459 5.14 -8.25 -5.95
N TYR A 460 5.77 -9.40 -6.17
CA TYR A 460 5.51 -10.59 -5.33
C TYR A 460 6.31 -10.61 -4.02
N ASP A 461 7.59 -10.84 -4.08
CA ASP A 461 8.43 -11.16 -2.91
C ASP A 461 9.77 -10.41 -2.94
N PHE A 462 9.93 -9.49 -3.88
CA PHE A 462 11.22 -8.82 -4.10
C PHE A 462 11.74 -8.12 -2.84
N PHE A 463 10.85 -7.43 -2.10
CA PHE A 463 11.22 -6.75 -0.87
C PHE A 463 11.74 -7.71 0.20
N ASP A 464 11.03 -8.82 0.42
CA ASP A 464 11.39 -9.80 1.44
C ASP A 464 12.70 -10.52 1.09
N VAL A 465 12.87 -10.88 -0.18
CA VAL A 465 14.11 -11.49 -0.68
C VAL A 465 15.27 -10.50 -0.59
N LEU A 466 15.04 -9.22 -0.92
CA LEU A 466 16.04 -8.17 -0.81
C LEU A 466 16.52 -8.01 0.66
N LYS A 467 15.57 -7.88 1.59
CA LYS A 467 15.85 -7.79 3.04
C LYS A 467 16.56 -9.04 3.56
N SER A 468 16.11 -10.23 3.17
CA SER A 468 16.73 -11.50 3.57
C SER A 468 18.18 -11.62 3.09
N ARG A 469 18.45 -11.30 1.81
CA ARG A 469 19.79 -11.39 1.22
C ARG A 469 20.77 -10.36 1.74
N THR A 470 20.29 -9.29 2.34
CA THR A 470 21.08 -8.18 2.86
C THR A 470 21.03 -8.04 4.38
N ARG A 471 20.46 -9.03 5.10
CA ARG A 471 20.29 -9.01 6.56
C ARG A 471 19.50 -7.78 7.05
N GLY A 472 18.56 -7.30 6.25
CA GLY A 472 17.75 -6.13 6.56
C GLY A 472 18.36 -4.77 6.17
N TYR A 473 19.60 -4.73 5.66
CA TYR A 473 20.28 -3.46 5.39
C TYR A 473 19.90 -2.78 4.08
N ALA A 474 19.39 -3.52 3.08
CA ALA A 474 19.01 -2.88 1.82
C ALA A 474 17.61 -2.29 1.91
N SER A 475 17.45 -1.12 1.31
CA SER A 475 16.16 -0.50 1.01
C SER A 475 16.04 -0.25 -0.48
N TYR A 476 14.82 -0.14 -1.00
CA TYR A 476 14.61 0.24 -2.38
C TYR A 476 13.40 1.15 -2.52
N ASP A 477 13.44 1.93 -3.57
CA ASP A 477 12.32 2.72 -4.06
C ASP A 477 12.24 2.60 -5.57
N TYR A 478 11.07 2.86 -6.16
CA TYR A 478 10.90 2.76 -7.60
C TYR A 478 9.89 3.76 -8.15
N GLU A 479 10.12 4.16 -9.40
CA GLU A 479 9.24 5.03 -10.16
C GLU A 479 8.79 4.33 -11.45
N MET A 480 7.53 4.59 -11.85
CA MET A 480 7.00 4.05 -13.10
C MET A 480 7.71 4.67 -14.31
N MET A 481 8.32 3.83 -15.12
CA MET A 481 8.98 4.22 -16.37
C MET A 481 8.04 4.20 -17.58
N GLY A 482 6.94 3.43 -17.49
CA GLY A 482 5.99 3.22 -18.58
C GLY A 482 6.01 1.80 -19.13
N PHE A 483 5.53 1.63 -20.36
CA PHE A 483 5.37 0.31 -20.98
C PHE A 483 6.47 0.04 -22.02
N VAL A 484 7.11 -1.13 -21.92
CA VAL A 484 8.18 -1.56 -22.82
C VAL A 484 7.76 -2.84 -23.57
N PRO A 485 8.06 -2.97 -24.88
CA PRO A 485 7.77 -4.19 -25.64
C PRO A 485 8.36 -5.43 -24.98
N SER A 486 7.56 -6.49 -24.82
CA SER A 486 7.96 -7.72 -24.18
C SER A 486 7.29 -8.95 -24.81
N LYS A 487 7.94 -10.11 -24.66
CA LYS A 487 7.40 -11.40 -25.14
C LYS A 487 6.57 -12.06 -24.05
N LEU A 488 5.33 -11.62 -23.93
CA LEU A 488 4.41 -12.12 -22.91
C LEU A 488 3.56 -13.27 -23.45
N VAL A 489 3.27 -14.23 -22.57
CA VAL A 489 2.39 -15.36 -22.86
C VAL A 489 1.46 -15.60 -21.68
N LYS A 490 0.24 -16.09 -22.00
CA LYS A 490 -0.70 -16.57 -20.98
C LYS A 490 -0.32 -17.99 -20.60
N LEU A 491 -0.12 -18.20 -19.30
CA LEU A 491 0.11 -19.51 -18.69
C LEU A 491 -1.17 -19.95 -17.98
N ASP A 492 -1.80 -21.02 -18.46
CA ASP A 492 -3.00 -21.60 -17.90
C ASP A 492 -2.67 -22.86 -17.10
N ILE A 493 -3.27 -23.01 -15.92
CA ILE A 493 -3.21 -24.23 -15.12
C ILE A 493 -4.49 -25.04 -15.33
N LEU A 494 -4.30 -26.32 -15.63
CA LEU A 494 -5.42 -27.26 -15.83
C LEU A 494 -5.37 -28.34 -14.75
N LEU A 495 -6.49 -28.57 -14.09
CA LEU A 495 -6.70 -29.68 -13.18
C LEU A 495 -7.70 -30.67 -13.79
N ASN A 496 -7.31 -31.92 -13.92
CA ASN A 496 -8.12 -32.94 -14.54
C ASN A 496 -8.57 -32.63 -16.00
N GLY A 497 -7.91 -31.69 -16.66
CA GLY A 497 -8.21 -31.23 -18.02
C GLY A 497 -8.99 -29.93 -18.10
N ASP A 498 -9.53 -29.44 -16.99
CA ASP A 498 -10.27 -28.19 -16.91
C ASP A 498 -9.35 -27.05 -16.52
N VAL A 499 -9.44 -25.91 -17.21
CA VAL A 499 -8.67 -24.69 -16.91
C VAL A 499 -9.22 -24.08 -15.62
N ILE A 500 -8.32 -23.78 -14.70
CA ILE A 500 -8.62 -23.01 -13.50
C ILE A 500 -8.24 -21.54 -13.77
N ASP A 501 -9.21 -20.74 -14.11
CA ASP A 501 -9.05 -19.34 -14.48
C ASP A 501 -8.37 -18.48 -13.39
N ALA A 502 -8.69 -18.75 -12.13
CA ALA A 502 -8.08 -18.10 -10.97
C ALA A 502 -6.57 -18.41 -10.80
N LEU A 503 -6.04 -19.42 -11.50
CA LEU A 503 -4.63 -19.81 -11.54
C LEU A 503 -3.99 -19.53 -12.92
N SER A 504 -4.56 -18.65 -13.72
CA SER A 504 -3.97 -18.18 -14.95
C SER A 504 -3.06 -16.96 -14.71
N PHE A 505 -1.93 -16.88 -15.43
CA PHE A 505 -0.93 -15.84 -15.29
C PHE A 505 -0.49 -15.30 -16.65
N ILE A 506 -0.08 -14.04 -16.69
CA ILE A 506 0.68 -13.49 -17.81
C ILE A 506 2.15 -13.45 -17.39
N VAL A 507 3.00 -14.13 -18.14
CA VAL A 507 4.42 -14.30 -17.82
C VAL A 507 5.30 -14.05 -19.04
N HIS A 508 6.57 -13.72 -18.83
CA HIS A 508 7.54 -13.66 -19.91
C HIS A 508 7.78 -15.06 -20.48
N ALA A 509 7.85 -15.17 -21.82
CA ALA A 509 7.96 -16.47 -22.51
C ALA A 509 9.15 -17.31 -22.04
N ASP A 510 10.31 -16.68 -21.78
CA ASP A 510 11.52 -17.37 -21.35
C ASP A 510 11.42 -17.95 -19.92
N LYS A 511 10.57 -17.39 -19.07
CA LYS A 511 10.32 -17.83 -17.70
C LYS A 511 9.11 -18.76 -17.56
N ALA A 512 8.31 -18.89 -18.62
CA ALA A 512 7.04 -19.64 -18.58
C ALA A 512 7.22 -21.10 -18.15
N TYR A 513 8.24 -21.80 -18.64
CA TYR A 513 8.48 -23.20 -18.32
C TYR A 513 8.89 -23.41 -16.86
N GLU A 514 9.83 -22.60 -16.36
CA GLU A 514 10.30 -22.68 -14.97
C GLU A 514 9.17 -22.42 -14.00
N ARG A 515 8.39 -21.36 -14.22
CA ARG A 515 7.24 -20.99 -13.39
C ARG A 515 6.14 -22.05 -13.45
N ALA A 516 5.83 -22.55 -14.65
CA ALA A 516 4.86 -23.63 -14.86
C ALA A 516 5.20 -24.89 -14.05
N ARG A 517 6.47 -25.27 -14.03
CA ARG A 517 6.95 -26.44 -13.31
C ARG A 517 6.83 -26.25 -11.79
N LYS A 518 7.33 -25.15 -11.26
CA LYS A 518 7.24 -24.82 -9.82
C LYS A 518 5.79 -24.79 -9.36
N MET A 519 4.90 -24.15 -10.12
CA MET A 519 3.47 -24.12 -9.81
C MET A 519 2.85 -25.52 -9.77
N ALA A 520 3.14 -26.35 -10.75
CA ALA A 520 2.60 -27.73 -10.79
C ALA A 520 3.11 -28.57 -9.61
N GLU A 521 4.37 -28.41 -9.21
CA GLU A 521 4.97 -29.07 -8.04
C GLU A 521 4.30 -28.61 -6.74
N LYS A 522 4.15 -27.30 -6.50
CA LYS A 522 3.49 -26.73 -5.30
C LYS A 522 2.01 -27.16 -5.23
N LEU A 523 1.26 -27.10 -6.32
CA LEU A 523 -0.13 -27.56 -6.36
C LEU A 523 -0.25 -29.05 -6.02
N LYS A 524 0.69 -29.88 -6.47
CA LYS A 524 0.71 -31.31 -6.14
C LYS A 524 0.93 -31.56 -4.64
N GLU A 525 1.65 -30.71 -3.96
CA GLU A 525 1.91 -30.82 -2.52
C GLU A 525 0.68 -30.44 -1.69
N HIS A 526 -0.04 -29.38 -2.10
CA HIS A 526 -1.13 -28.80 -1.32
C HIS A 526 -2.52 -29.34 -1.66
N ILE A 527 -2.72 -29.88 -2.89
CA ILE A 527 -4.00 -30.48 -3.25
C ILE A 527 -4.07 -31.90 -2.67
N PRO A 528 -5.09 -32.22 -1.85
CA PRO A 528 -5.20 -33.53 -1.22
C PRO A 528 -5.50 -34.65 -2.25
N ARG A 529 -4.97 -35.85 -1.99
CA ARG A 529 -5.23 -37.01 -2.82
C ARG A 529 -6.70 -37.37 -2.76
N GLN A 530 -7.29 -37.60 -3.93
CA GLN A 530 -8.67 -38.07 -4.06
C GLN A 530 -8.74 -39.54 -4.49
N MET A 531 -9.95 -40.09 -4.64
CA MET A 531 -10.17 -41.45 -5.05
C MET A 531 -9.78 -41.75 -6.52
N PHE A 532 -9.48 -40.69 -7.29
CA PHE A 532 -9.02 -40.76 -8.68
C PHE A 532 -7.71 -39.98 -8.84
N GLU A 533 -7.05 -40.21 -9.95
CA GLU A 533 -5.80 -39.52 -10.31
C GLU A 533 -6.11 -38.13 -10.85
N ILE A 534 -5.43 -37.10 -10.33
CA ILE A 534 -5.58 -35.72 -10.75
C ILE A 534 -4.32 -35.32 -11.52
N PRO A 535 -4.37 -35.19 -12.85
CA PRO A 535 -3.30 -34.55 -13.60
C PRO A 535 -3.36 -33.04 -13.40
N ILE A 536 -2.23 -32.47 -13.03
CA ILE A 536 -1.96 -31.02 -13.00
C ILE A 536 -1.15 -30.72 -14.25
N GLN A 537 -1.65 -29.81 -15.09
CA GLN A 537 -1.00 -29.45 -16.35
C GLN A 537 -0.88 -27.94 -16.43
N ALA A 538 0.23 -27.47 -16.96
CA ALA A 538 0.42 -26.07 -17.28
C ALA A 538 0.58 -25.91 -18.79
N ALA A 539 -0.16 -25.00 -19.39
CA ALA A 539 -0.22 -24.82 -20.83
C ALA A 539 0.00 -23.37 -21.25
N VAL A 540 0.64 -23.17 -22.38
CA VAL A 540 0.79 -21.88 -23.07
C VAL A 540 0.19 -22.01 -24.47
N GLY A 541 -0.79 -21.18 -24.82
CA GLY A 541 -1.46 -21.25 -26.11
C GLY A 541 -2.05 -22.65 -26.43
N GLY A 542 -2.57 -23.33 -25.39
CA GLY A 542 -3.12 -24.70 -25.52
C GLY A 542 -2.07 -25.82 -25.53
N LYS A 543 -0.77 -25.50 -25.62
CA LYS A 543 0.32 -26.49 -25.57
C LYS A 543 0.76 -26.72 -24.13
N ILE A 544 0.67 -27.98 -23.68
CA ILE A 544 1.14 -28.37 -22.33
C ILE A 544 2.68 -28.29 -22.30
N ILE A 545 3.20 -27.49 -21.38
CA ILE A 545 4.63 -27.28 -21.17
C ILE A 545 5.15 -27.95 -19.89
N ALA A 546 4.31 -28.11 -18.86
CA ALA A 546 4.66 -28.84 -17.65
C ALA A 546 3.50 -29.73 -17.19
N ARG A 547 3.82 -30.84 -16.52
CA ARG A 547 2.82 -31.79 -16.03
C ARG A 547 3.29 -32.46 -14.76
N GLU A 548 2.41 -32.47 -13.76
CA GLU A 548 2.51 -33.27 -12.54
C GLU A 548 1.24 -34.11 -12.33
N THR A 549 1.31 -35.05 -11.43
CA THR A 549 0.17 -35.93 -11.21
C THR A 549 0.02 -36.29 -9.72
N ILE A 550 -1.16 -36.02 -9.17
CA ILE A 550 -1.54 -36.47 -7.82
C ILE A 550 -2.10 -37.88 -7.94
N LYS A 551 -1.42 -38.86 -7.31
CA LYS A 551 -1.83 -40.26 -7.34
C LYS A 551 -3.13 -40.47 -6.56
N ALA A 552 -4.05 -41.28 -7.11
CA ALA A 552 -5.28 -41.66 -6.42
C ALA A 552 -5.03 -42.37 -5.09
N LEU A 553 -5.91 -42.13 -4.12
CA LEU A 553 -5.98 -42.92 -2.90
C LEU A 553 -6.19 -44.39 -3.28
N ARG A 554 -5.38 -45.28 -2.72
CA ARG A 554 -5.43 -46.70 -3.00
C ARG A 554 -6.17 -47.42 -1.87
N LYS A 555 -7.40 -47.86 -2.12
CA LYS A 555 -8.08 -48.78 -1.22
C LYS A 555 -7.55 -50.18 -1.50
N ASP A 556 -7.04 -50.87 -0.50
CA ASP A 556 -6.60 -52.26 -0.66
C ASP A 556 -7.83 -53.16 -0.79
N VAL A 557 -8.26 -53.37 -2.05
CA VAL A 557 -9.41 -54.24 -2.37
C VAL A 557 -9.05 -55.72 -2.28
N LEU A 558 -7.75 -56.03 -2.12
CA LEU A 558 -7.24 -57.38 -2.03
C LEU A 558 -7.06 -57.86 -0.58
N ALA A 559 -7.11 -56.96 0.40
CA ALA A 559 -6.93 -57.27 1.83
C ALA A 559 -7.87 -58.41 2.35
N LYS A 560 -9.05 -58.56 1.74
CA LYS A 560 -10.03 -59.57 2.10
C LYS A 560 -9.98 -60.83 1.19
N CYS A 561 -9.02 -60.93 0.27
CA CYS A 561 -8.86 -62.09 -0.61
C CYS A 561 -7.91 -63.10 0.02
N TYR A 562 -8.43 -64.00 0.79
CA TYR A 562 -7.71 -65.20 1.27
C TYR A 562 -7.61 -66.20 0.16
N GLY A 563 -6.38 -66.71 -0.17
CA GLY A 563 -6.12 -67.75 -1.14
C GLY A 563 -5.71 -67.27 -2.54
N GLY A 564 -5.18 -68.18 -3.34
CA GLY A 564 -4.50 -67.95 -4.63
C GLY A 564 -5.41 -67.72 -5.85
N ASP A 565 -6.66 -67.27 -5.69
CA ASP A 565 -7.55 -66.97 -6.83
C ASP A 565 -7.13 -65.69 -7.58
N ILE A 566 -6.26 -65.91 -8.55
CA ILE A 566 -5.69 -64.90 -9.42
C ILE A 566 -6.79 -64.20 -10.25
N THR A 567 -7.81 -64.93 -10.67
CA THR A 567 -8.91 -64.47 -11.51
C THR A 567 -9.78 -63.43 -10.75
N ARG A 568 -10.10 -63.73 -9.50
CA ARG A 568 -10.87 -62.86 -8.62
C ARG A 568 -10.10 -61.61 -8.28
N LYS A 569 -8.77 -61.73 -8.03
CA LYS A 569 -7.88 -60.58 -7.81
C LYS A 569 -7.84 -59.65 -9.02
N LYS A 570 -7.66 -60.15 -10.24
CA LYS A 570 -7.70 -59.40 -11.48
C LYS A 570 -9.04 -58.70 -11.68
N LYS A 571 -10.16 -59.37 -11.47
CA LYS A 571 -11.51 -58.82 -11.63
C LYS A 571 -11.81 -57.71 -10.63
N LEU A 572 -11.32 -57.80 -9.39
CA LEU A 572 -11.44 -56.72 -8.38
C LEU A 572 -10.59 -55.51 -8.74
N LEU A 573 -9.38 -55.71 -9.24
CA LEU A 573 -8.52 -54.63 -9.70
C LEU A 573 -9.09 -53.92 -10.95
N GLU A 574 -9.68 -54.66 -11.88
CA GLU A 574 -10.36 -54.09 -13.05
C GLU A 574 -11.58 -53.25 -12.64
N LYS A 575 -12.44 -53.78 -11.75
CA LYS A 575 -13.58 -53.01 -11.21
C LYS A 575 -13.13 -51.76 -10.47
N GLN A 576 -12.03 -51.79 -9.74
CA GLN A 576 -11.46 -50.62 -9.09
C GLN A 576 -10.97 -49.60 -10.13
N LYS A 577 -10.32 -50.05 -11.20
CA LYS A 577 -9.85 -49.22 -12.30
C LYS A 577 -11.01 -48.53 -13.05
N GLU A 578 -12.07 -49.29 -13.35
CA GLU A 578 -13.30 -48.75 -13.97
C GLU A 578 -14.02 -47.78 -13.06
N GLY A 579 -14.15 -48.09 -11.76
CA GLY A 579 -14.72 -47.17 -10.77
C GLY A 579 -13.98 -45.86 -10.67
N LYS A 580 -12.63 -45.92 -10.64
CA LYS A 580 -11.79 -44.71 -10.67
C LYS A 580 -11.94 -43.90 -11.96
N LYS A 581 -12.06 -44.57 -13.12
CA LYS A 581 -12.29 -43.90 -14.41
C LYS A 581 -13.65 -43.21 -14.45
N ARG A 582 -14.70 -43.81 -13.88
CA ARG A 582 -16.02 -43.15 -13.75
C ARG A 582 -15.97 -41.95 -12.79
N MET A 583 -15.35 -42.12 -11.63
CA MET A 583 -15.20 -41.01 -10.66
C MET A 583 -14.42 -39.83 -11.25
N ARG A 584 -13.40 -40.09 -12.06
CA ARG A 584 -12.65 -39.03 -12.77
C ARG A 584 -13.53 -38.27 -13.78
N ALA A 585 -14.49 -38.94 -14.43
CA ALA A 585 -15.36 -38.31 -15.42
C ALA A 585 -16.43 -37.37 -14.79
N PHE A 586 -16.75 -37.55 -13.51
CA PHE A 586 -17.79 -36.82 -12.79
C PHE A 586 -17.27 -36.04 -11.56
N GLY A 587 -16.01 -36.25 -11.18
CA GLY A 587 -15.43 -35.62 -9.99
C GLY A 587 -14.92 -34.22 -10.29
N THR A 588 -15.51 -33.22 -9.66
CA THR A 588 -14.92 -31.88 -9.55
C THR A 588 -13.75 -31.94 -8.57
N VAL A 589 -12.65 -31.28 -8.92
CA VAL A 589 -11.48 -31.18 -8.03
C VAL A 589 -11.65 -29.91 -7.22
N GLU A 590 -11.88 -30.05 -5.91
CA GLU A 590 -11.84 -28.93 -4.99
C GLU A 590 -10.38 -28.52 -4.77
N VAL A 591 -10.08 -27.25 -5.03
CA VAL A 591 -8.78 -26.65 -4.77
C VAL A 591 -8.86 -25.94 -3.43
N PRO A 592 -8.14 -26.38 -2.39
CA PRO A 592 -8.15 -25.72 -1.10
C PRO A 592 -7.50 -24.34 -1.19
N GLN A 593 -7.91 -23.42 -0.32
CA GLN A 593 -7.38 -22.05 -0.25
C GLN A 593 -5.85 -22.03 -0.11
N GLU A 594 -5.30 -22.94 0.68
CA GLU A 594 -3.85 -23.13 0.87
C GLU A 594 -3.10 -23.39 -0.45
N ALA A 595 -3.74 -24.06 -1.42
CA ALA A 595 -3.13 -24.32 -2.72
C ALA A 595 -3.03 -23.05 -3.58
N PHE A 596 -4.01 -22.14 -3.49
CA PHE A 596 -3.93 -20.81 -4.14
C PHE A 596 -2.80 -19.99 -3.50
N MET A 597 -2.72 -19.94 -2.18
CA MET A 597 -1.68 -19.21 -1.45
C MET A 597 -0.28 -19.78 -1.72
N ALA A 598 -0.13 -21.10 -1.82
CA ALA A 598 1.14 -21.76 -2.10
C ALA A 598 1.71 -21.40 -3.49
N VAL A 599 0.83 -21.17 -4.46
CA VAL A 599 1.24 -20.74 -5.82
C VAL A 599 1.73 -19.30 -5.83
N LEU A 600 1.27 -18.47 -4.88
CA LEU A 600 1.72 -17.08 -4.75
C LEU A 600 3.14 -16.97 -4.19
N LYS A 601 3.55 -17.91 -3.33
CA LYS A 601 4.85 -17.97 -2.65
C LYS A 601 5.84 -18.93 -3.36
N LEU A 602 5.95 -18.83 -4.68
CA LEU A 602 6.79 -19.74 -5.48
C LEU A 602 8.29 -19.56 -5.27
N ASP A 603 8.72 -18.41 -4.81
CA ASP A 603 10.12 -18.01 -4.76
C ASP A 603 10.72 -18.01 -3.33
N ASP A 604 9.98 -18.51 -2.34
CA ASP A 604 10.41 -18.62 -0.92
C ASP A 604 11.46 -19.73 -0.63
N GLU A 605 12.07 -20.38 -1.67
CA GLU A 605 13.14 -21.39 -1.50
C GLU A 605 14.41 -21.04 -2.26
#